data_65b6ffde1513056a1a77dc8a665a0ac5
#
_entry.id   65b6ffde1513056a1a77dc8a665a0ac5
#
_cell.length_a   1.000
_cell.length_b   1.000
_cell.length_c   1.000
_cell.angle_alpha   90.00
_cell.angle_beta   90.00
_cell.angle_gamma   90.00
#
_symmetry.space_group_name_H-M   'P 1'
#
loop_
_entity.id
_entity.type
_entity.pdbx_description
1 polymer ?
#
loop_
_entity_poly.entity_id
_entity_poly.type
_entity_poly.pdbx_seq_one_letter_code
_entity_poly.pdbx_strand_id
1 'polypeptide(L)'
;MQLLDLNILQRPLLDTFDAASLLAVLYLLARPGLARLLVAGLAVAGGAAAGVITLLICEAWLNIFGLPLDTDTRAWVVAAFGGVALALANLWRTRWRRKIAAVAAVVLFISTAALGINAAYGLNATLGALLDLNTTGHLALPKLDPKPVSLQPLWKTWKAPAGMPASGRSGAVTIPATASGFHARDAHLYLPPAALVPNPPELPVLVMMMGQPGGPEQDKSSVRELNALARQNHGLAPITLTIDQLGNPFNNPVCVDSDIGKVYTYVTQDVVSYIHKNLNVDPRRAEWAVGGYSNGGECALSFGAKRPDLFGTILDISGELKPLNGTEAHTVSVIFKGNRAAFAAEEPANIMKARRYSDELAIFTSGSLDRVYGPQAAAAAQDAQSAGMRTRSFVGNGVGHRGDALDFGVRKGLPLLYPRFGLTAP
;
A
#
# COMPACT_ATOMS: atom_id res chain seq x y z
N MET A 1 -2.80 21.01 18.31
CA MET A 1 -2.80 19.66 17.70
C MET A 1 -4.17 19.07 17.97
N GLN A 2 -4.97 18.88 16.96
CA GLN A 2 -6.27 18.22 17.15
C GLN A 2 -6.00 16.75 17.47
N LEU A 3 -6.83 16.14 18.34
CA LEU A 3 -6.68 14.74 18.74
C LEU A 3 -6.64 13.80 17.50
N LEU A 4 -7.36 14.15 16.46
CA LEU A 4 -7.42 13.39 15.20
C LEU A 4 -6.09 13.39 14.41
N ASP A 5 -5.22 14.40 14.62
CA ASP A 5 -3.90 14.48 13.99
C ASP A 5 -2.82 13.70 14.75
N LEU A 6 -3.20 13.04 15.87
CA LEU A 6 -2.29 12.23 16.66
C LEU A 6 -1.72 11.10 15.80
N ASN A 7 -0.39 11.09 15.63
CA ASN A 7 0.29 10.02 14.90
C ASN A 7 0.32 8.75 15.76
N ILE A 8 -0.45 7.74 15.32
CA ILE A 8 -0.63 6.47 16.05
C ILE A 8 0.38 5.38 15.63
N LEU A 9 1.33 5.69 14.74
CA LEU A 9 2.44 4.80 14.38
C LEU A 9 3.72 5.08 15.19
N GLN A 10 3.72 6.10 16.06
CA GLN A 10 4.90 6.48 16.83
C GLN A 10 5.16 5.49 17.97
N ARG A 11 6.42 5.04 18.10
CA ARG A 11 6.88 4.14 19.14
C ARG A 11 6.47 4.56 20.56
N PRO A 12 6.61 5.82 21.00
CA PRO A 12 6.23 6.19 22.36
C PRO A 12 4.75 5.92 22.71
N LEU A 13 3.84 6.05 21.73
CA LEU A 13 2.44 5.72 21.94
C LEU A 13 2.24 4.21 22.06
N LEU A 14 2.82 3.43 21.14
CA LEU A 14 2.72 1.98 21.13
C LEU A 14 3.30 1.39 22.42
N ASP A 15 4.51 1.81 22.80
CA ASP A 15 5.19 1.36 24.02
C ASP A 15 4.34 1.70 25.28
N THR A 16 3.59 2.81 25.27
CA THR A 16 2.68 3.17 26.37
C THR A 16 1.51 2.19 26.46
N PHE A 17 0.89 1.81 25.34
CA PHE A 17 -0.19 0.83 25.30
C PHE A 17 0.30 -0.57 25.71
N ASP A 18 1.50 -0.96 25.27
CA ASP A 18 2.12 -2.23 25.61
C ASP A 18 2.40 -2.30 27.13
N ALA A 19 3.01 -1.26 27.71
CA ALA A 19 3.28 -1.17 29.13
C ALA A 19 1.99 -1.18 29.97
N ALA A 20 0.97 -0.43 29.53
CA ALA A 20 -0.33 -0.41 30.21
C ALA A 20 -1.01 -1.79 30.16
N SER A 21 -0.93 -2.49 29.00
CA SER A 21 -1.46 -3.84 28.85
C SER A 21 -0.75 -4.85 29.75
N LEU A 22 0.58 -4.77 29.83
CA LEU A 22 1.35 -5.60 30.75
C LEU A 22 0.96 -5.37 32.21
N LEU A 23 0.84 -4.11 32.63
CA LEU A 23 0.39 -3.76 33.97
C LEU A 23 -1.03 -4.27 34.26
N ALA A 24 -1.95 -4.18 33.27
CA ALA A 24 -3.29 -4.72 33.39
C ALA A 24 -3.27 -6.25 33.56
N VAL A 25 -2.47 -6.98 32.79
CA VAL A 25 -2.28 -8.42 32.94
C VAL A 25 -1.79 -8.77 34.35
N LEU A 26 -0.73 -8.10 34.81
CA LEU A 26 -0.17 -8.31 36.17
C LEU A 26 -1.23 -8.05 37.25
N TYR A 27 -1.99 -6.97 37.13
CA TYR A 27 -3.07 -6.65 38.07
C TYR A 27 -4.20 -7.69 38.06
N LEU A 28 -4.60 -8.16 36.87
CA LEU A 28 -5.67 -9.15 36.72
C LEU A 28 -5.23 -10.55 37.22
N LEU A 29 -3.95 -10.90 37.10
CA LEU A 29 -3.37 -12.12 37.63
C LEU A 29 -3.16 -12.04 39.15
N ALA A 30 -2.93 -10.87 39.75
CA ALA A 30 -2.65 -10.67 41.17
C ALA A 30 -3.88 -11.00 42.04
N ARG A 31 -4.20 -12.29 42.17
CA ARG A 31 -5.31 -12.81 43.02
C ARG A 31 -4.76 -13.89 43.94
N PRO A 32 -5.03 -13.79 45.24
CA PRO A 32 -4.57 -14.80 46.19
C PRO A 32 -5.31 -16.13 45.94
N GLY A 33 -4.57 -17.22 46.04
CA GLY A 33 -5.08 -18.60 45.98
C GLY A 33 -4.85 -19.29 44.65
N LEU A 34 -4.32 -20.52 44.73
CA LEU A 34 -3.94 -21.36 43.59
C LEU A 34 -5.13 -21.60 42.63
N ALA A 35 -6.32 -21.87 43.14
CA ALA A 35 -7.51 -22.11 42.34
C ALA A 35 -7.85 -20.90 41.41
N ARG A 36 -7.64 -19.68 41.89
CA ARG A 36 -7.89 -18.47 41.10
C ARG A 36 -6.84 -18.24 40.03
N LEU A 37 -5.58 -18.58 40.30
CA LEU A 37 -4.51 -18.59 39.32
C LEU A 37 -4.75 -19.65 38.25
N LEU A 38 -5.22 -20.84 38.62
CA LEU A 38 -5.59 -21.88 37.65
C LEU A 38 -6.74 -21.43 36.76
N VAL A 39 -7.79 -20.81 37.32
CA VAL A 39 -8.91 -20.26 36.52
C VAL A 39 -8.40 -19.15 35.57
N ALA A 40 -7.50 -18.27 36.01
CA ALA A 40 -6.93 -17.25 35.17
C ALA A 40 -6.07 -17.85 34.04
N GLY A 41 -5.24 -18.84 34.35
CA GLY A 41 -4.43 -19.57 33.36
C GLY A 41 -5.30 -20.29 32.33
N LEU A 42 -6.37 -20.97 32.77
CA LEU A 42 -7.31 -21.64 31.86
C LEU A 42 -8.08 -20.63 31.00
N ALA A 43 -8.44 -19.47 31.54
CA ALA A 43 -9.08 -18.41 30.78
C ALA A 43 -8.15 -17.87 29.67
N VAL A 44 -6.88 -17.60 30.00
CA VAL A 44 -5.85 -17.16 28.99
C VAL A 44 -5.66 -18.22 27.93
N ALA A 45 -5.48 -19.49 28.34
CA ALA A 45 -5.27 -20.60 27.38
C ALA A 45 -6.50 -20.81 26.49
N GLY A 46 -7.70 -20.80 27.08
CA GLY A 46 -8.96 -20.90 26.32
C GLY A 46 -9.18 -19.73 25.38
N GLY A 47 -8.88 -18.49 25.81
CA GLY A 47 -8.92 -17.31 24.97
C GLY A 47 -7.92 -17.40 23.83
N ALA A 48 -6.66 -17.75 24.10
CA ALA A 48 -5.64 -17.95 23.08
C ALA A 48 -6.05 -19.02 22.05
N ALA A 49 -6.59 -20.16 22.51
CA ALA A 49 -7.12 -21.20 21.64
C ALA A 49 -8.28 -20.68 20.75
N ALA A 50 -9.19 -19.89 21.33
CA ALA A 50 -10.27 -19.25 20.57
C ALA A 50 -9.71 -18.29 19.50
N GLY A 51 -8.66 -17.52 19.83
CA GLY A 51 -7.96 -16.66 18.88
C GLY A 51 -7.35 -17.43 17.71
N VAL A 52 -6.67 -18.55 17.99
CA VAL A 52 -6.13 -19.45 16.96
C VAL A 52 -7.26 -20.01 16.08
N ILE A 53 -8.34 -20.50 16.68
CA ILE A 53 -9.50 -21.03 15.93
C ILE A 53 -10.09 -19.92 15.03
N THR A 54 -10.26 -18.73 15.56
CA THR A 54 -10.76 -17.58 14.79
C THR A 54 -9.86 -17.30 13.59
N LEU A 55 -8.54 -17.27 13.77
CA LEU A 55 -7.58 -17.10 12.67
C LEU A 55 -7.72 -18.19 11.62
N LEU A 56 -7.79 -19.47 12.03
CA LEU A 56 -7.97 -20.59 11.10
C LEU A 56 -9.27 -20.49 10.31
N ILE A 57 -10.36 -20.07 10.95
CA ILE A 57 -11.63 -19.85 10.26
C ILE A 57 -11.51 -18.70 9.26
N CYS A 58 -10.96 -17.55 9.69
CA CYS A 58 -10.87 -16.37 8.84
C CYS A 58 -9.89 -16.54 7.67
N GLU A 59 -8.74 -17.18 7.91
CA GLU A 59 -7.71 -17.36 6.87
C GLU A 59 -8.00 -18.57 5.96
N ALA A 60 -8.26 -19.75 6.53
CA ALA A 60 -8.32 -20.99 5.77
C ALA A 60 -9.72 -21.31 5.23
N TRP A 61 -10.78 -20.96 5.97
CA TRP A 61 -12.15 -21.30 5.59
C TRP A 61 -12.85 -20.19 4.84
N LEU A 62 -12.80 -18.97 5.39
CA LEU A 62 -13.49 -17.82 4.83
C LEU A 62 -12.62 -17.01 3.87
N ASN A 63 -11.31 -17.22 3.90
CA ASN A 63 -10.33 -16.46 3.10
C ASN A 63 -10.58 -14.93 3.11
N ILE A 64 -10.91 -14.38 4.29
CA ILE A 64 -11.35 -12.98 4.43
C ILE A 64 -10.25 -11.99 3.98
N PHE A 65 -8.99 -12.36 4.21
CA PHE A 65 -7.85 -11.47 3.96
C PHE A 65 -7.21 -11.68 2.59
N GLY A 66 -7.58 -12.72 1.86
CA GLY A 66 -6.99 -13.06 0.58
C GLY A 66 -5.51 -13.48 0.63
N LEU A 67 -4.84 -13.29 1.77
CA LEU A 67 -3.45 -13.63 2.05
C LEU A 67 -3.32 -14.19 3.47
N PRO A 68 -2.36 -15.11 3.75
CA PRO A 68 -2.07 -15.50 5.11
C PRO A 68 -1.50 -14.33 5.91
N LEU A 69 -2.06 -14.07 7.09
CA LEU A 69 -1.55 -13.04 7.99
C LEU A 69 -0.14 -13.39 8.46
N ASP A 70 0.67 -12.38 8.68
CA ASP A 70 2.02 -12.56 9.22
C ASP A 70 1.99 -13.02 10.70
N THR A 71 3.13 -13.57 11.15
CA THR A 71 3.28 -14.14 12.49
C THR A 71 2.99 -13.13 13.61
N ASP A 72 3.40 -11.86 13.43
CA ASP A 72 3.21 -10.84 14.46
C ASP A 72 1.73 -10.45 14.57
N THR A 73 1.04 -10.32 13.45
CA THR A 73 -0.41 -10.05 13.42
C THR A 73 -1.19 -11.20 14.09
N ARG A 74 -0.83 -12.45 13.77
CA ARG A 74 -1.42 -13.61 14.44
C ARG A 74 -1.15 -13.59 15.94
N ALA A 75 0.06 -13.23 16.37
CA ALA A 75 0.41 -13.12 17.79
C ALA A 75 -0.43 -12.02 18.48
N TRP A 76 -0.64 -10.87 17.84
CA TRP A 76 -1.49 -9.80 18.38
C TRP A 76 -2.94 -10.27 18.57
N VAL A 77 -3.51 -10.98 17.60
CA VAL A 77 -4.87 -11.52 17.70
C VAL A 77 -4.97 -12.51 18.86
N VAL A 78 -4.06 -13.48 18.92
CA VAL A 78 -4.06 -14.50 20.00
C VAL A 78 -3.86 -13.86 21.37
N ALA A 79 -2.97 -12.88 21.50
CA ALA A 79 -2.74 -12.15 22.75
C ALA A 79 -3.99 -11.36 23.18
N ALA A 80 -4.67 -10.70 22.25
CA ALA A 80 -5.91 -9.96 22.55
C ALA A 80 -7.00 -10.90 23.07
N PHE A 81 -7.24 -12.04 22.41
CA PHE A 81 -8.20 -13.04 22.86
C PHE A 81 -7.87 -13.59 24.25
N GLY A 82 -6.60 -13.89 24.51
CA GLY A 82 -6.13 -14.34 25.82
C GLY A 82 -6.32 -13.26 26.91
N GLY A 83 -5.96 -12.02 26.61
CA GLY A 83 -6.15 -10.87 27.50
C GLY A 83 -7.61 -10.58 27.82
N VAL A 84 -8.46 -10.58 26.79
CA VAL A 84 -9.92 -10.40 26.95
C VAL A 84 -10.52 -11.52 27.79
N ALA A 85 -10.16 -12.77 27.56
CA ALA A 85 -10.63 -13.89 28.36
C ALA A 85 -10.20 -13.79 29.83
N LEU A 86 -8.95 -13.34 30.10
CA LEU A 86 -8.46 -13.04 31.45
C LEU A 86 -9.30 -11.93 32.09
N ALA A 87 -9.60 -10.87 31.37
CA ALA A 87 -10.42 -9.76 31.86
C ALA A 87 -11.85 -10.24 32.19
N LEU A 88 -12.49 -11.02 31.30
CA LEU A 88 -13.82 -11.59 31.50
C LEU A 88 -13.87 -12.52 32.72
N ALA A 89 -12.85 -13.37 32.95
CA ALA A 89 -12.75 -14.21 34.14
C ALA A 89 -12.67 -13.39 35.43
N ASN A 90 -12.18 -12.14 35.36
CA ASN A 90 -12.12 -11.22 36.49
C ASN A 90 -13.46 -10.49 36.77
N LEU A 91 -14.47 -10.60 35.94
CA LEU A 91 -15.83 -10.08 36.22
C LEU A 91 -16.59 -10.98 37.22
N TRP A 92 -16.17 -12.25 37.32
CA TRP A 92 -16.88 -13.22 38.16
C TRP A 92 -16.40 -13.21 39.61
N ARG A 93 -17.32 -13.07 40.57
CA ARG A 93 -17.06 -13.12 42.04
C ARG A 93 -15.92 -12.22 42.52
N THR A 94 -15.88 -10.97 41.98
CA THR A 94 -14.88 -9.97 42.37
C THR A 94 -15.54 -8.68 42.89
N ARG A 95 -14.74 -7.82 43.56
CA ARG A 95 -15.18 -6.50 44.02
C ARG A 95 -15.44 -5.58 42.81
N TRP A 96 -16.37 -4.62 42.96
CA TRP A 96 -16.77 -3.72 41.86
C TRP A 96 -15.59 -2.94 41.23
N ARG A 97 -14.61 -2.49 42.00
CA ARG A 97 -13.39 -1.83 41.49
C ARG A 97 -12.63 -2.72 40.52
N ARG A 98 -12.56 -4.02 40.80
CA ARG A 98 -11.88 -4.98 39.90
C ARG A 98 -12.69 -5.26 38.64
N LYS A 99 -14.02 -5.21 38.75
CA LYS A 99 -14.88 -5.29 37.57
C LYS A 99 -14.67 -4.12 36.62
N ILE A 100 -14.58 -2.89 37.16
CA ILE A 100 -14.25 -1.71 36.34
C ILE A 100 -12.88 -1.86 35.69
N ALA A 101 -11.86 -2.25 36.43
CA ALA A 101 -10.53 -2.50 35.87
C ALA A 101 -10.54 -3.59 34.78
N ALA A 102 -11.33 -4.65 34.95
CA ALA A 102 -11.47 -5.71 33.95
C ALA A 102 -12.15 -5.19 32.67
N VAL A 103 -13.20 -4.38 32.78
CA VAL A 103 -13.84 -3.76 31.61
C VAL A 103 -12.87 -2.81 30.89
N ALA A 104 -12.14 -1.98 31.63
CA ALA A 104 -11.12 -1.10 31.08
C ALA A 104 -9.99 -1.91 30.38
N ALA A 105 -9.60 -3.07 30.95
CA ALA A 105 -8.60 -3.94 30.37
C ALA A 105 -9.06 -4.58 29.05
N VAL A 106 -10.35 -4.91 28.89
CA VAL A 106 -10.89 -5.39 27.60
C VAL A 106 -10.66 -4.34 26.52
N VAL A 107 -11.04 -3.08 26.77
CA VAL A 107 -10.84 -1.99 25.81
C VAL A 107 -9.35 -1.81 25.52
N LEU A 108 -8.51 -1.83 26.58
CA LEU A 108 -7.06 -1.67 26.43
C LEU A 108 -6.45 -2.78 25.55
N PHE A 109 -6.76 -4.06 25.81
CA PHE A 109 -6.18 -5.18 25.04
C PHE A 109 -6.60 -5.15 23.57
N ILE A 110 -7.87 -4.84 23.30
CA ILE A 110 -8.35 -4.68 21.91
C ILE A 110 -7.64 -3.51 21.24
N SER A 111 -7.55 -2.36 21.90
CA SER A 111 -6.87 -1.18 21.34
C SER A 111 -5.38 -1.42 21.11
N THR A 112 -4.69 -2.09 22.04
CA THR A 112 -3.27 -2.42 21.90
C THR A 112 -3.03 -3.33 20.68
N ALA A 113 -3.83 -4.38 20.53
CA ALA A 113 -3.72 -5.26 19.36
C ALA A 113 -4.05 -4.53 18.06
N ALA A 114 -5.11 -3.71 18.04
CA ALA A 114 -5.46 -2.92 16.87
C ALA A 114 -4.34 -1.94 16.46
N LEU A 115 -3.73 -1.24 17.43
CA LEU A 115 -2.60 -0.36 17.19
C LEU A 115 -1.35 -1.11 16.75
N GLY A 116 -1.05 -2.28 17.35
CA GLY A 116 0.06 -3.14 16.96
C GLY A 116 -0.08 -3.65 15.52
N ILE A 117 -1.25 -4.13 15.13
CA ILE A 117 -1.57 -4.54 13.76
C ILE A 117 -1.48 -3.35 12.81
N ASN A 118 -2.09 -2.22 13.17
CA ASN A 118 -2.01 -0.99 12.38
C ASN A 118 -0.56 -0.56 12.13
N ALA A 119 0.29 -0.65 13.14
CA ALA A 119 1.71 -0.29 13.02
C ALA A 119 2.50 -1.30 12.18
N ALA A 120 2.16 -2.60 12.26
CA ALA A 120 2.83 -3.65 11.49
C ALA A 120 2.63 -3.46 9.97
N TYR A 121 1.45 -3.04 9.56
CA TYR A 121 1.12 -2.78 8.15
C TYR A 121 1.20 -1.30 7.75
N GLY A 122 1.36 -0.38 8.72
CA GLY A 122 1.36 1.06 8.44
C GLY A 122 0.03 1.59 7.87
N LEU A 123 -1.11 0.97 8.24
CA LEU A 123 -2.41 1.22 7.61
C LEU A 123 -2.88 2.66 7.79
N ASN A 124 -2.91 3.12 9.04
CA ASN A 124 -3.41 4.44 9.39
C ASN A 124 -2.35 5.21 10.18
N ALA A 125 -1.94 6.35 9.66
CA ALA A 125 -0.91 7.14 10.31
C ALA A 125 -1.42 7.98 11.47
N THR A 126 -2.69 8.36 11.46
CA THR A 126 -3.32 9.23 12.45
C THR A 126 -4.58 8.61 13.01
N LEU A 127 -5.02 9.09 14.17
CA LEU A 127 -6.27 8.65 14.77
C LEU A 127 -7.48 9.02 13.87
N GLY A 128 -7.42 10.16 13.18
CA GLY A 128 -8.45 10.56 12.22
C GLY A 128 -8.56 9.57 11.07
N ALA A 129 -7.43 9.15 10.50
CA ALA A 129 -7.40 8.14 9.45
C ALA A 129 -7.97 6.78 9.94
N LEU A 130 -7.62 6.35 11.15
CA LEU A 130 -8.15 5.12 11.75
C LEU A 130 -9.66 5.14 11.95
N LEU A 131 -10.23 6.31 12.21
CA LEU A 131 -11.67 6.50 12.42
C LEU A 131 -12.42 6.84 11.13
N ASP A 132 -11.74 6.80 9.98
CA ASP A 132 -12.26 7.23 8.67
C ASP A 132 -12.83 8.68 8.68
N LEU A 133 -12.26 9.50 9.56
CA LEU A 133 -12.54 10.93 9.63
C LEU A 133 -11.49 11.64 8.77
N ASN A 134 -11.88 12.07 7.58
CA ASN A 134 -10.98 12.73 6.63
C ASN A 134 -10.48 14.05 7.22
N THR A 135 -9.29 14.03 7.83
CA THR A 135 -8.63 15.20 8.44
C THR A 135 -7.67 15.89 7.47
N THR A 136 -7.29 15.22 6.38
CA THR A 136 -6.47 15.80 5.32
C THR A 136 -7.37 16.54 4.34
N GLY A 137 -7.29 17.87 4.33
CA GLY A 137 -7.97 18.68 3.31
C GLY A 137 -7.56 18.28 1.90
N HIS A 138 -8.50 18.37 0.95
CA HIS A 138 -8.21 18.15 -0.46
C HIS A 138 -7.10 19.09 -0.93
N LEU A 139 -6.19 18.55 -1.73
CA LEU A 139 -5.10 19.32 -2.31
C LEU A 139 -5.66 20.29 -3.37
N ALA A 140 -5.42 21.59 -3.15
CA ALA A 140 -5.73 22.58 -4.17
C ALA A 140 -4.78 22.37 -5.37
N LEU A 141 -5.35 22.10 -6.54
CA LEU A 141 -4.59 21.88 -7.76
C LEU A 141 -4.09 23.21 -8.32
N PRO A 142 -2.86 23.25 -8.88
CA PRO A 142 -2.38 24.41 -9.62
C PRO A 142 -3.25 24.62 -10.87
N LYS A 143 -3.29 25.85 -11.36
CA LYS A 143 -3.99 26.15 -12.60
C LYS A 143 -3.38 25.36 -13.75
N LEU A 144 -4.22 24.73 -14.54
CA LEU A 144 -3.81 24.06 -15.76
C LEU A 144 -3.33 25.13 -16.77
N ASP A 145 -2.13 24.94 -17.30
CA ASP A 145 -1.52 25.78 -18.31
C ASP A 145 -0.86 24.89 -19.39
N PRO A 146 -1.68 24.32 -20.29
CA PRO A 146 -1.15 23.41 -21.31
C PRO A 146 -0.18 24.14 -22.22
N LYS A 147 0.98 23.55 -22.43
CA LYS A 147 2.03 24.06 -23.30
C LYS A 147 2.30 23.11 -24.46
N PRO A 148 2.88 23.58 -25.56
CA PRO A 148 3.37 22.68 -26.59
C PRO A 148 4.42 21.73 -26.00
N VAL A 149 4.28 20.41 -26.29
CA VAL A 149 5.22 19.39 -25.80
C VAL A 149 6.62 19.69 -26.28
N SER A 150 7.54 19.85 -25.34
CA SER A 150 8.96 20.02 -25.67
C SER A 150 9.59 18.67 -25.97
N LEU A 151 10.29 18.57 -27.12
CA LEU A 151 11.09 17.40 -27.45
C LEU A 151 12.45 17.38 -26.71
N GLN A 152 12.83 18.51 -26.10
CA GLN A 152 14.06 18.60 -25.34
C GLN A 152 13.84 18.13 -23.90
N PRO A 153 14.74 17.31 -23.33
CA PRO A 153 14.59 16.82 -21.97
C PRO A 153 14.68 17.98 -20.97
N LEU A 154 13.88 17.90 -19.90
CA LEU A 154 13.77 18.97 -18.90
C LEU A 154 15.11 19.30 -18.21
N TRP A 155 15.98 18.32 -18.01
CA TRP A 155 17.29 18.59 -17.41
C TRP A 155 18.16 19.57 -18.20
N LYS A 156 17.90 19.75 -19.53
CA LYS A 156 18.58 20.75 -20.37
C LYS A 156 17.90 22.11 -20.38
N THR A 157 16.58 22.13 -20.32
CA THR A 157 15.78 23.33 -20.60
C THR A 157 15.24 23.99 -19.34
N TRP A 158 15.05 23.22 -18.28
CA TRP A 158 14.47 23.70 -17.04
C TRP A 158 15.48 24.52 -16.23
N LYS A 159 15.02 25.67 -15.76
CA LYS A 159 15.72 26.51 -14.76
C LYS A 159 14.77 26.82 -13.64
N ALA A 160 15.10 26.41 -12.43
CA ALA A 160 14.31 26.69 -11.26
C ALA A 160 14.15 28.19 -11.04
N PRO A 161 12.92 28.74 -11.02
CA PRO A 161 12.73 30.19 -10.79
C PRO A 161 13.02 30.55 -9.34
N ALA A 162 13.33 31.82 -9.11
CA ALA A 162 13.45 32.35 -7.76
C ALA A 162 12.13 32.18 -6.99
N GLY A 163 12.19 31.77 -5.72
CA GLY A 163 11.02 31.56 -4.87
C GLY A 163 10.31 30.21 -5.07
N MET A 164 10.88 29.31 -5.89
CA MET A 164 10.34 27.92 -5.96
C MET A 164 10.38 27.27 -4.58
N PRO A 165 9.31 26.54 -4.18
CA PRO A 165 9.30 25.81 -2.91
C PRO A 165 10.46 24.80 -2.79
N ALA A 166 11.01 24.65 -1.58
CA ALA A 166 12.09 23.68 -1.31
C ALA A 166 11.63 22.21 -1.33
N SER A 167 10.35 21.98 -1.15
CA SER A 167 9.73 20.64 -1.15
C SER A 167 8.43 20.66 -1.92
N GLY A 168 8.05 19.50 -2.45
CA GLY A 168 6.76 19.30 -3.07
C GLY A 168 5.62 19.39 -2.05
N ARG A 169 4.40 19.31 -2.55
CA ARG A 169 3.17 19.29 -1.76
C ARG A 169 2.38 18.03 -2.08
N SER A 170 1.83 17.40 -1.05
CA SER A 170 0.98 16.22 -1.23
C SER A 170 -0.36 16.39 -0.48
N GLY A 171 -1.37 15.67 -0.92
CA GLY A 171 -2.68 15.64 -0.29
C GLY A 171 -3.70 14.81 -1.08
N ALA A 172 -4.88 14.67 -0.50
CA ALA A 172 -5.96 13.89 -1.07
C ALA A 172 -6.58 14.57 -2.30
N VAL A 173 -6.97 13.78 -3.30
CA VAL A 173 -7.76 14.21 -4.46
C VAL A 173 -8.79 13.14 -4.81
N THR A 174 -10.01 13.55 -5.13
CA THR A 174 -11.06 12.64 -5.59
C THR A 174 -10.97 12.45 -7.10
N ILE A 175 -10.88 11.21 -7.56
CA ILE A 175 -10.93 10.86 -8.99
C ILE A 175 -12.34 10.38 -9.34
N PRO A 176 -13.09 11.09 -10.18
CA PRO A 176 -14.42 10.63 -10.61
C PRO A 176 -14.32 9.34 -11.43
N ALA A 177 -14.98 8.28 -10.98
CA ALA A 177 -15.02 6.99 -11.64
C ALA A 177 -16.11 6.93 -12.72
N THR A 178 -16.08 7.84 -13.68
CA THR A 178 -17.16 8.07 -14.67
C THR A 178 -17.29 6.93 -15.68
N ALA A 179 -16.19 6.26 -16.03
CA ALA A 179 -16.20 5.14 -16.96
C ALA A 179 -16.36 3.81 -16.23
N SER A 180 -15.68 3.64 -15.10
CA SER A 180 -15.66 2.38 -14.36
C SER A 180 -16.83 2.20 -13.39
N GLY A 181 -17.29 3.29 -12.78
CA GLY A 181 -18.18 3.24 -11.62
C GLY A 181 -17.52 2.57 -10.40
N PHE A 182 -16.19 2.48 -10.35
CA PHE A 182 -15.47 1.87 -9.25
C PHE A 182 -15.48 2.78 -8.02
N HIS A 183 -15.80 2.21 -6.84
CA HIS A 183 -15.83 2.96 -5.58
C HIS A 183 -14.43 3.06 -4.96
N ALA A 184 -13.55 3.82 -5.62
CA ALA A 184 -12.22 4.09 -5.09
C ALA A 184 -12.27 5.10 -3.94
N ARG A 185 -11.40 4.93 -2.96
CA ARG A 185 -11.09 5.98 -1.97
C ARG A 185 -10.34 7.12 -2.65
N ASP A 186 -10.22 8.27 -1.98
CA ASP A 186 -9.44 9.39 -2.47
C ASP A 186 -8.00 8.96 -2.78
N ALA A 187 -7.50 9.38 -3.94
CA ALA A 187 -6.11 9.20 -4.30
C ALA A 187 -5.23 10.21 -3.55
N HIS A 188 -3.96 9.90 -3.37
CA HIS A 188 -2.98 10.80 -2.79
C HIS A 188 -2.05 11.34 -3.87
N LEU A 189 -2.12 12.64 -4.13
CA LEU A 189 -1.35 13.33 -5.16
C LEU A 189 -0.13 14.02 -4.57
N TYR A 190 1.05 13.77 -5.14
CA TYR A 190 2.27 14.53 -4.90
C TYR A 190 2.59 15.43 -6.10
N LEU A 191 2.72 16.72 -5.83
CA LEU A 191 3.17 17.76 -6.76
C LEU A 191 4.61 18.16 -6.38
N PRO A 192 5.60 17.93 -7.27
CA PRO A 192 6.98 18.35 -7.00
C PRO A 192 7.13 19.86 -6.98
N PRO A 193 8.25 20.41 -6.45
CA PRO A 193 8.51 21.86 -6.43
C PRO A 193 8.31 22.53 -7.79
N ALA A 194 8.73 21.89 -8.87
CA ALA A 194 8.59 22.41 -10.23
C ALA A 194 7.14 22.54 -10.70
N ALA A 195 6.21 21.74 -10.14
CA ALA A 195 4.77 21.86 -10.42
C ALA A 195 4.09 23.02 -9.67
N LEU A 196 4.75 23.59 -8.65
CA LEU A 196 4.17 24.58 -7.74
C LEU A 196 4.58 26.01 -8.08
N VAL A 197 5.22 26.24 -9.21
CA VAL A 197 5.63 27.56 -9.68
C VAL A 197 4.57 28.18 -10.61
N PRO A 198 4.55 29.50 -10.84
CA PRO A 198 3.54 30.15 -11.69
C PRO A 198 3.48 29.62 -13.13
N ASN A 199 4.62 29.20 -13.70
CA ASN A 199 4.70 28.64 -15.06
C ASN A 199 5.35 27.25 -15.00
N PRO A 200 4.65 26.20 -14.54
CA PRO A 200 5.22 24.88 -14.39
C PRO A 200 5.57 24.28 -15.77
N PRO A 201 6.62 23.45 -15.85
CA PRO A 201 6.86 22.64 -17.03
C PRO A 201 5.83 21.50 -17.09
N GLU A 202 5.65 20.91 -18.27
CA GLU A 202 4.98 19.61 -18.36
C GLU A 202 5.89 18.55 -17.75
N LEU A 203 5.37 17.84 -16.75
CA LEU A 203 6.14 16.88 -15.96
C LEU A 203 5.74 15.45 -16.30
N PRO A 204 6.66 14.49 -16.16
CA PRO A 204 6.33 13.08 -16.25
C PRO A 204 5.41 12.64 -15.12
N VAL A 205 4.79 11.48 -15.30
CA VAL A 205 3.78 10.91 -14.40
C VAL A 205 4.23 9.57 -13.84
N LEU A 206 3.97 9.38 -12.57
CA LEU A 206 4.05 8.07 -11.92
C LEU A 206 2.68 7.76 -11.27
N VAL A 207 2.00 6.74 -11.75
CA VAL A 207 0.81 6.18 -11.10
C VAL A 207 1.26 5.06 -10.17
N MET A 208 1.01 5.21 -8.86
CA MET A 208 1.42 4.24 -7.83
C MET A 208 0.20 3.55 -7.21
N MET A 209 0.40 2.31 -6.80
CA MET A 209 -0.59 1.50 -6.07
C MET A 209 0.08 0.84 -4.87
N MET A 210 -0.62 0.82 -3.73
CA MET A 210 -0.09 0.23 -2.50
C MET A 210 -0.49 -1.24 -2.35
N GLY A 211 0.07 -1.89 -1.33
CA GLY A 211 -0.23 -3.29 -1.03
C GLY A 211 -1.59 -3.50 -0.38
N GLN A 212 -1.95 -4.76 -0.20
CA GLN A 212 -3.10 -5.19 0.58
C GLN A 212 -2.61 -5.86 1.88
N PRO A 213 -3.17 -5.47 3.05
CA PRO A 213 -4.11 -4.38 3.26
C PRO A 213 -3.41 -3.02 3.14
N GLY A 214 -4.11 -2.02 2.59
CA GLY A 214 -3.51 -0.69 2.45
C GLY A 214 -4.36 0.32 1.70
N GLY A 215 -3.73 1.45 1.38
CA GLY A 215 -4.39 2.54 0.67
C GLY A 215 -3.44 3.66 0.22
N PRO A 216 -3.97 4.63 -0.50
CA PRO A 216 -3.18 5.71 -1.11
C PRO A 216 -2.33 6.53 -0.12
N GLU A 217 -2.77 6.66 1.12
CA GLU A 217 -2.09 7.41 2.19
C GLU A 217 -0.79 6.76 2.71
N GLN A 218 -0.48 5.55 2.26
CA GLN A 218 0.77 4.84 2.60
C GLN A 218 1.97 5.28 1.74
N ASP A 219 1.83 6.32 0.94
CA ASP A 219 2.83 6.83 -0.01
C ASP A 219 4.01 7.59 0.63
N LYS A 220 4.08 7.71 1.95
CA LYS A 220 5.08 8.52 2.67
C LYS A 220 6.52 8.23 2.26
N SER A 221 6.85 6.96 2.02
CA SER A 221 8.17 6.55 1.54
C SER A 221 8.47 7.08 0.15
N SER A 222 7.50 7.02 -0.76
CA SER A 222 7.59 7.57 -2.11
C SER A 222 7.75 9.09 -2.08
N VAL A 223 6.92 9.80 -1.31
CA VAL A 223 6.97 11.26 -1.16
C VAL A 223 8.31 11.72 -0.58
N ARG A 224 8.84 11.00 0.42
CA ARG A 224 10.16 11.31 1.00
C ARG A 224 11.27 11.20 -0.03
N GLU A 225 11.29 10.11 -0.80
CA GLU A 225 12.30 9.87 -1.83
C GLU A 225 12.16 10.84 -2.99
N LEU A 226 10.95 11.11 -3.47
CA LEU A 226 10.68 12.10 -4.52
C LEU A 226 11.13 13.50 -4.11
N ASN A 227 10.93 13.92 -2.86
CA ASN A 227 11.44 15.19 -2.35
C ASN A 227 12.97 15.21 -2.30
N ALA A 228 13.61 14.10 -1.94
CA ALA A 228 15.07 14.01 -1.94
C ALA A 228 15.63 14.13 -3.35
N LEU A 229 15.06 13.42 -4.30
CA LEU A 229 15.44 13.46 -5.71
C LEU A 229 15.13 14.83 -6.35
N ALA A 230 13.99 15.44 -6.03
CA ALA A 230 13.65 16.78 -6.52
C ALA A 230 14.68 17.83 -6.08
N ARG A 231 15.14 17.79 -4.82
CA ARG A 231 16.20 18.70 -4.34
C ARG A 231 17.50 18.54 -5.11
N GLN A 232 17.86 17.31 -5.52
CA GLN A 232 19.07 17.05 -6.31
C GLN A 232 18.92 17.48 -7.78
N ASN A 233 17.67 17.60 -8.27
CA ASN A 233 17.35 17.84 -9.67
C ASN A 233 16.57 19.16 -9.87
N HIS A 234 16.98 20.22 -9.20
CA HIS A 234 16.43 21.57 -9.39
C HIS A 234 14.91 21.66 -9.26
N GLY A 235 14.33 20.88 -8.35
CA GLY A 235 12.88 20.80 -8.12
C GLY A 235 12.12 19.86 -9.04
N LEU A 236 12.79 19.22 -9.99
CA LEU A 236 12.17 18.26 -10.92
C LEU A 236 11.93 16.91 -10.24
N ALA A 237 10.73 16.41 -10.35
CA ALA A 237 10.34 15.02 -10.08
C ALA A 237 9.06 14.72 -10.86
N PRO A 238 8.68 13.45 -11.04
CA PRO A 238 7.38 13.12 -11.62
C PRO A 238 6.24 13.58 -10.70
N ILE A 239 5.16 14.05 -11.28
CA ILE A 239 3.88 14.14 -10.59
C ILE A 239 3.48 12.71 -10.25
N THR A 240 3.25 12.43 -8.97
CA THR A 240 2.96 11.06 -8.53
C THR A 240 1.56 10.98 -7.95
N LEU A 241 0.77 10.08 -8.49
CA LEU A 241 -0.60 9.83 -8.05
C LEU A 241 -0.69 8.42 -7.48
N THR A 242 -0.78 8.31 -6.15
CA THR A 242 -1.03 7.03 -5.48
C THR A 242 -2.52 6.81 -5.43
N ILE A 243 -3.00 5.81 -6.15
CA ILE A 243 -4.42 5.54 -6.37
C ILE A 243 -4.90 4.35 -5.56
N ASP A 244 -6.21 4.24 -5.40
CA ASP A 244 -6.85 3.11 -4.73
C ASP A 244 -7.33 2.07 -5.74
N GLN A 245 -6.63 0.97 -5.85
CA GLN A 245 -7.04 -0.17 -6.66
C GLN A 245 -7.91 -1.19 -5.89
N LEU A 246 -8.09 -1.00 -4.59
CA LEU A 246 -8.77 -1.96 -3.72
C LEU A 246 -10.25 -1.59 -3.44
N GLY A 247 -10.60 -0.29 -3.39
CA GLY A 247 -11.89 0.22 -2.95
C GLY A 247 -12.03 0.31 -1.43
N ASN A 248 -11.45 -0.64 -0.70
CA ASN A 248 -11.24 -0.60 0.74
C ASN A 248 -9.98 -1.40 1.10
N PRO A 249 -9.41 -1.23 2.31
CA PRO A 249 -8.11 -1.81 2.67
C PRO A 249 -8.03 -3.34 2.58
N PHE A 250 -9.14 -4.04 2.72
CA PHE A 250 -9.20 -5.50 2.80
C PHE A 250 -9.79 -6.16 1.55
N ASN A 251 -10.28 -5.39 0.59
CA ASN A 251 -10.78 -5.92 -0.67
C ASN A 251 -9.62 -6.24 -1.63
N ASN A 252 -9.84 -7.14 -2.58
CA ASN A 252 -8.88 -7.41 -3.64
C ASN A 252 -9.61 -7.77 -4.95
N PRO A 253 -9.90 -6.80 -5.81
CA PRO A 253 -10.52 -7.05 -7.12
C PRO A 253 -9.54 -7.56 -8.18
N VAL A 254 -8.31 -7.92 -7.83
CA VAL A 254 -7.24 -8.52 -8.64
C VAL A 254 -6.89 -7.76 -9.93
N CYS A 255 -7.03 -6.44 -9.92
CA CYS A 255 -6.60 -5.54 -11.01
C CYS A 255 -7.20 -5.83 -12.38
N VAL A 256 -8.41 -6.40 -12.40
CA VAL A 256 -9.20 -6.65 -13.59
C VAL A 256 -10.58 -6.00 -13.46
N ASP A 257 -11.36 -6.01 -14.52
CA ASP A 257 -12.79 -5.67 -14.46
C ASP A 257 -13.58 -6.92 -14.11
N SER A 258 -14.32 -6.86 -13.01
CA SER A 258 -15.15 -7.95 -12.52
C SER A 258 -16.40 -7.40 -11.80
N ASP A 259 -17.26 -8.31 -11.31
CA ASP A 259 -18.45 -7.91 -10.54
C ASP A 259 -18.11 -7.23 -9.20
N ILE A 260 -16.89 -7.45 -8.66
CA ILE A 260 -16.46 -6.84 -7.40
C ILE A 260 -15.71 -5.52 -7.58
N GLY A 261 -15.49 -5.08 -8.82
CA GLY A 261 -14.89 -3.79 -9.16
C GLY A 261 -14.35 -3.75 -10.58
N LYS A 262 -14.50 -2.60 -11.25
CA LYS A 262 -13.93 -2.38 -12.59
C LYS A 262 -12.61 -1.64 -12.48
N VAL A 263 -11.62 -2.28 -11.88
CA VAL A 263 -10.33 -1.64 -11.54
C VAL A 263 -9.49 -1.39 -12.80
N TYR A 264 -9.50 -2.29 -13.77
CA TYR A 264 -8.78 -2.07 -15.01
C TYR A 264 -9.30 -0.80 -15.74
N THR A 265 -10.61 -0.67 -15.87
CA THR A 265 -11.22 0.54 -16.46
C THR A 265 -10.91 1.79 -15.62
N TYR A 266 -11.01 1.69 -14.28
CA TYR A 266 -10.68 2.81 -13.40
C TYR A 266 -9.26 3.34 -13.63
N VAL A 267 -8.26 2.47 -13.57
CA VAL A 267 -6.85 2.87 -13.71
C VAL A 267 -6.53 3.36 -15.12
N THR A 268 -7.00 2.65 -16.15
CA THR A 268 -6.59 2.93 -17.53
C THR A 268 -7.45 3.99 -18.24
N GLN A 269 -8.60 4.36 -17.69
CA GLN A 269 -9.48 5.37 -18.27
C GLN A 269 -9.75 6.53 -17.30
N ASP A 270 -10.34 6.29 -16.11
CA ASP A 270 -10.73 7.37 -15.21
C ASP A 270 -9.51 8.11 -14.66
N VAL A 271 -8.50 7.38 -14.14
CA VAL A 271 -7.24 7.95 -13.62
C VAL A 271 -6.48 8.70 -14.71
N VAL A 272 -6.30 8.09 -15.88
CA VAL A 272 -5.59 8.72 -17.01
C VAL A 272 -6.32 9.99 -17.47
N SER A 273 -7.65 9.93 -17.61
CA SER A 273 -8.46 11.09 -17.96
C SER A 273 -8.39 12.21 -16.92
N TYR A 274 -8.41 11.86 -15.63
CA TYR A 274 -8.25 12.81 -14.54
C TYR A 274 -6.89 13.54 -14.60
N ILE A 275 -5.81 12.80 -14.81
CA ILE A 275 -4.46 13.36 -14.91
C ILE A 275 -4.38 14.36 -16.06
N HIS A 276 -4.80 13.97 -17.26
CA HIS A 276 -4.78 14.86 -18.43
C HIS A 276 -5.64 16.10 -18.29
N LYS A 277 -6.77 16.01 -17.56
CA LYS A 277 -7.70 17.13 -17.39
C LYS A 277 -7.30 18.13 -16.31
N ASN A 278 -6.46 17.71 -15.36
CA ASN A 278 -6.23 18.48 -14.13
C ASN A 278 -4.76 18.80 -13.86
N LEU A 279 -3.81 18.17 -14.56
CA LEU A 279 -2.38 18.30 -14.26
C LEU A 279 -1.58 18.65 -15.52
N ASN A 280 -0.55 19.47 -15.36
CA ASN A 280 0.38 19.81 -16.45
C ASN A 280 1.39 18.67 -16.63
N VAL A 281 1.08 17.73 -17.51
CA VAL A 281 1.85 16.50 -17.71
C VAL A 281 2.25 16.32 -19.16
N ASP A 282 3.43 15.73 -19.36
CA ASP A 282 3.88 15.30 -20.68
C ASP A 282 3.01 14.10 -21.13
N PRO A 283 2.34 14.16 -22.28
CA PRO A 283 1.44 13.09 -22.73
C PRO A 283 2.16 11.88 -23.33
N ARG A 284 3.47 11.97 -23.55
CA ARG A 284 4.22 10.87 -24.20
C ARG A 284 4.32 9.68 -23.26
N ARG A 285 4.01 8.48 -23.75
CA ARG A 285 4.07 7.24 -22.96
C ARG A 285 5.44 7.00 -22.28
N ALA A 286 6.52 7.47 -22.89
CA ALA A 286 7.86 7.35 -22.32
C ALA A 286 8.02 8.10 -20.99
N GLU A 287 7.20 9.12 -20.79
CA GLU A 287 7.16 9.97 -19.59
C GLU A 287 6.12 9.48 -18.55
N TRP A 288 5.51 8.30 -18.80
CA TRP A 288 4.51 7.71 -17.90
C TRP A 288 5.01 6.37 -17.36
N ALA A 289 4.99 6.25 -16.04
CA ALA A 289 5.25 5.00 -15.34
C ALA A 289 4.03 4.56 -14.55
N VAL A 290 3.84 3.26 -14.45
CA VAL A 290 2.95 2.63 -13.50
C VAL A 290 3.80 1.83 -12.51
N GLY A 291 3.54 2.00 -11.22
CA GLY A 291 4.30 1.32 -10.19
C GLY A 291 3.41 0.87 -9.04
N GLY A 292 3.95 -0.04 -8.21
CA GLY A 292 3.23 -0.47 -7.04
C GLY A 292 4.02 -1.41 -6.16
N TYR A 293 3.47 -1.66 -5.00
CA TYR A 293 4.03 -2.52 -3.98
C TYR A 293 3.09 -3.69 -3.68
N SER A 294 3.62 -4.92 -3.58
CA SER A 294 2.87 -6.14 -3.25
C SER A 294 1.70 -6.34 -4.24
N ASN A 295 0.45 -6.36 -3.79
CA ASN A 295 -0.73 -6.34 -4.67
C ASN A 295 -0.67 -5.21 -5.72
N GLY A 296 -0.28 -4.01 -5.32
CA GLY A 296 -0.07 -2.90 -6.27
C GLY A 296 1.06 -3.15 -7.27
N GLY A 297 2.08 -3.96 -6.91
CA GLY A 297 3.17 -4.39 -7.80
C GLY A 297 2.67 -5.30 -8.91
N GLU A 298 1.84 -6.29 -8.58
CA GLU A 298 1.13 -7.13 -9.55
C GLU A 298 0.27 -6.29 -10.49
N CYS A 299 -0.53 -5.38 -9.91
CA CYS A 299 -1.34 -4.46 -10.71
C CYS A 299 -0.50 -3.63 -11.68
N ALA A 300 0.64 -3.11 -11.23
CA ALA A 300 1.53 -2.31 -12.06
C ALA A 300 2.11 -3.15 -13.22
N LEU A 301 2.54 -4.37 -12.95
CA LEU A 301 3.01 -5.30 -13.97
C LEU A 301 1.89 -5.64 -14.97
N SER A 302 0.70 -5.95 -14.49
CA SER A 302 -0.48 -6.28 -15.28
C SER A 302 -0.88 -5.12 -16.20
N PHE A 303 -1.02 -3.91 -15.65
CA PHE A 303 -1.44 -2.73 -16.42
C PHE A 303 -0.35 -2.29 -17.42
N GLY A 304 0.91 -2.25 -17.02
CA GLY A 304 2.01 -1.91 -17.92
C GLY A 304 2.15 -2.91 -19.06
N ALA A 305 2.00 -4.19 -18.79
CA ALA A 305 2.05 -5.23 -19.82
C ALA A 305 0.84 -5.17 -20.78
N LYS A 306 -0.37 -4.86 -20.28
CA LYS A 306 -1.58 -4.72 -21.11
C LYS A 306 -1.61 -3.42 -21.90
N ARG A 307 -1.12 -2.33 -21.31
CA ARG A 307 -1.23 -0.97 -21.84
C ARG A 307 0.14 -0.31 -22.07
N PRO A 308 1.04 -0.93 -22.88
CA PRO A 308 2.31 -0.29 -23.23
C PRO A 308 2.13 0.98 -24.06
N ASP A 309 0.93 1.24 -24.56
CA ASP A 309 0.53 2.50 -25.20
C ASP A 309 0.36 3.64 -24.21
N LEU A 310 0.03 3.34 -22.95
CA LEU A 310 -0.11 4.32 -21.87
C LEU A 310 1.17 4.46 -21.03
N PHE A 311 1.77 3.35 -20.64
CA PHE A 311 2.88 3.30 -19.70
C PHE A 311 4.14 2.77 -20.37
N GLY A 312 5.18 3.58 -20.44
CA GLY A 312 6.50 3.18 -20.98
C GLY A 312 7.42 2.60 -19.92
N THR A 313 7.01 2.63 -18.64
CA THR A 313 7.82 2.08 -17.54
C THR A 313 6.95 1.41 -16.49
N ILE A 314 7.42 0.27 -15.99
CA ILE A 314 6.82 -0.51 -14.89
C ILE A 314 7.78 -0.48 -13.70
N LEU A 315 7.27 -0.23 -12.51
CA LEU A 315 7.98 -0.37 -11.23
C LEU A 315 7.23 -1.36 -10.34
N ASP A 316 7.72 -2.58 -10.27
CA ASP A 316 7.20 -3.66 -9.46
C ASP A 316 8.04 -3.82 -8.18
N ILE A 317 7.45 -3.53 -7.03
CA ILE A 317 8.07 -3.65 -5.70
C ILE A 317 7.47 -4.85 -4.98
N SER A 318 8.19 -5.97 -4.93
CA SER A 318 7.76 -7.23 -4.28
C SER A 318 6.34 -7.65 -4.71
N GLY A 319 6.03 -7.50 -6.01
CA GLY A 319 4.71 -7.82 -6.56
C GLY A 319 4.43 -9.32 -6.60
N GLU A 320 3.15 -9.65 -6.63
CA GLU A 320 2.66 -11.00 -6.85
C GLU A 320 2.82 -11.38 -8.34
N LEU A 321 3.04 -12.66 -8.60
CA LEU A 321 3.22 -13.13 -9.99
C LEU A 321 1.89 -13.30 -10.74
N LYS A 322 0.79 -13.45 -9.99
CA LYS A 322 -0.55 -13.73 -10.51
C LYS A 322 -1.59 -12.86 -9.83
N PRO A 323 -2.68 -12.51 -10.53
CA PRO A 323 -3.81 -11.77 -9.94
C PRO A 323 -4.63 -12.68 -9.02
N LEU A 324 -4.21 -12.85 -7.75
CA LEU A 324 -4.84 -13.75 -6.79
C LEU A 324 -5.63 -13.00 -5.73
N ASN A 325 -6.83 -13.48 -5.44
CA ASN A 325 -7.58 -13.19 -4.23
C ASN A 325 -7.61 -14.48 -3.39
N GLY A 326 -6.61 -14.65 -2.53
CA GLY A 326 -6.40 -15.88 -1.79
C GLY A 326 -5.85 -17.01 -2.64
N THR A 327 -6.60 -18.11 -2.77
CA THR A 327 -6.18 -19.24 -3.61
C THR A 327 -6.59 -19.06 -5.07
N GLU A 328 -5.85 -19.68 -5.99
CA GLU A 328 -6.20 -19.70 -7.40
C GLU A 328 -7.61 -20.24 -7.62
N ALA A 329 -7.97 -21.33 -6.93
CA ALA A 329 -9.30 -21.93 -7.03
C ALA A 329 -10.41 -20.96 -6.62
N HIS A 330 -10.20 -20.20 -5.53
CA HIS A 330 -11.13 -19.16 -5.08
C HIS A 330 -11.23 -18.03 -6.09
N THR A 331 -10.09 -17.51 -6.56
CA THR A 331 -10.03 -16.44 -7.56
C THR A 331 -10.78 -16.83 -8.83
N VAL A 332 -10.49 -18.01 -9.39
CA VAL A 332 -11.17 -18.52 -10.59
C VAL A 332 -12.67 -18.64 -10.36
N SER A 333 -13.09 -19.17 -9.20
CA SER A 333 -14.52 -19.34 -8.89
C SER A 333 -15.25 -18.01 -8.73
N VAL A 334 -14.70 -17.09 -7.93
CA VAL A 334 -15.41 -15.87 -7.50
C VAL A 334 -15.22 -14.72 -8.54
N ILE A 335 -14.00 -14.48 -8.96
CA ILE A 335 -13.69 -13.35 -9.86
C ILE A 335 -14.01 -13.72 -11.31
N PHE A 336 -13.59 -14.91 -11.74
CA PHE A 336 -13.71 -15.36 -13.12
C PHE A 336 -14.88 -16.31 -13.37
N LYS A 337 -15.79 -16.49 -12.40
CA LYS A 337 -17.03 -17.29 -12.53
C LYS A 337 -16.76 -18.73 -13.02
N GLY A 338 -15.65 -19.32 -12.57
CA GLY A 338 -15.21 -20.66 -12.96
C GLY A 338 -14.43 -20.70 -14.29
N ASN A 339 -14.26 -19.59 -15.00
CA ASN A 339 -13.56 -19.54 -16.28
C ASN A 339 -12.04 -19.48 -16.10
N ARG A 340 -11.38 -20.65 -16.09
CA ARG A 340 -9.91 -20.78 -15.99
C ARG A 340 -9.17 -20.14 -17.16
N ALA A 341 -9.74 -20.16 -18.35
CA ALA A 341 -9.09 -19.55 -19.52
C ALA A 341 -9.07 -18.02 -19.41
N ALA A 342 -10.15 -17.39 -18.89
CA ALA A 342 -10.18 -15.99 -18.60
C ALA A 342 -9.16 -15.60 -17.51
N PHE A 343 -9.05 -16.40 -16.44
CA PHE A 343 -8.02 -16.20 -15.41
C PHE A 343 -6.61 -16.27 -16.01
N ALA A 344 -6.32 -17.31 -16.78
CA ALA A 344 -5.01 -17.48 -17.41
C ALA A 344 -4.66 -16.36 -18.39
N ALA A 345 -5.64 -15.75 -19.06
CA ALA A 345 -5.45 -14.59 -19.93
C ALA A 345 -5.07 -13.32 -19.16
N GLU A 346 -5.36 -13.24 -17.88
CA GLU A 346 -5.04 -12.11 -16.99
C GLU A 346 -3.69 -12.29 -16.25
N GLU A 347 -3.08 -13.47 -16.30
CA GLU A 347 -1.77 -13.67 -15.70
C GLU A 347 -0.70 -12.85 -16.48
N PRO A 348 0.10 -11.99 -15.83
CA PRO A 348 1.11 -11.14 -16.46
C PRO A 348 2.07 -11.92 -17.38
N ALA A 349 2.49 -13.12 -16.98
CA ALA A 349 3.34 -13.99 -17.79
C ALA A 349 2.70 -14.34 -19.14
N ASN A 350 1.41 -14.63 -19.17
CA ASN A 350 0.68 -14.97 -20.40
C ASN A 350 0.44 -13.73 -21.27
N ILE A 351 0.14 -12.58 -20.64
CA ILE A 351 0.03 -11.29 -21.34
C ILE A 351 1.35 -10.96 -22.04
N MET A 352 2.48 -11.09 -21.34
CA MET A 352 3.80 -10.80 -21.89
C MET A 352 4.21 -11.77 -23.01
N LYS A 353 3.83 -13.04 -22.93
CA LYS A 353 4.07 -14.03 -24.02
C LYS A 353 3.33 -13.69 -25.30
N ALA A 354 2.19 -13.02 -25.22
CA ALA A 354 1.33 -12.72 -26.36
C ALA A 354 1.83 -11.56 -27.25
N ARG A 355 2.85 -10.81 -26.81
CA ARG A 355 3.37 -9.64 -27.55
C ARG A 355 4.86 -9.41 -27.35
N ARG A 356 5.44 -8.48 -28.11
CA ARG A 356 6.81 -8.02 -27.94
C ARG A 356 6.83 -6.56 -27.52
N TYR A 357 7.78 -6.23 -26.64
CA TYR A 357 7.98 -4.90 -26.09
C TYR A 357 9.32 -4.35 -26.55
N SER A 358 9.33 -3.22 -27.25
CA SER A 358 10.53 -2.67 -27.88
C SER A 358 11.16 -1.49 -27.13
N ASP A 359 10.39 -0.80 -26.28
CA ASP A 359 10.85 0.39 -25.54
C ASP A 359 10.17 0.51 -24.18
N GLU A 360 9.96 -0.60 -23.51
CA GLU A 360 9.51 -0.64 -22.12
C GLU A 360 10.70 -0.86 -21.18
N LEU A 361 10.66 -0.14 -20.04
CA LEU A 361 11.54 -0.38 -18.90
C LEU A 361 10.72 -1.04 -17.79
N ALA A 362 11.16 -2.20 -17.33
CA ALA A 362 10.56 -2.88 -16.19
C ALA A 362 11.59 -2.99 -15.06
N ILE A 363 11.23 -2.45 -13.89
CA ILE A 363 12.08 -2.39 -12.70
C ILE A 363 11.44 -3.29 -11.64
N PHE A 364 12.19 -4.26 -11.15
CA PHE A 364 11.75 -5.21 -10.14
C PHE A 364 12.60 -5.06 -8.88
N THR A 365 11.97 -5.00 -7.73
CA THR A 365 12.68 -4.99 -6.45
C THR A 365 12.04 -5.96 -5.47
N SER A 366 12.86 -6.61 -4.65
CA SER A 366 12.39 -7.51 -3.60
C SER A 366 13.37 -7.58 -2.44
N GLY A 367 12.96 -8.20 -1.33
CA GLY A 367 13.82 -8.44 -0.19
C GLY A 367 14.44 -9.84 -0.17
N SER A 368 15.66 -9.99 0.34
CA SER A 368 16.32 -11.30 0.50
C SER A 368 15.65 -12.18 1.57
N LEU A 369 14.90 -11.58 2.49
CA LEU A 369 14.12 -12.28 3.51
C LEU A 369 12.66 -12.52 3.06
N ASP A 370 12.26 -11.97 1.92
CA ASP A 370 10.94 -12.20 1.31
C ASP A 370 10.93 -13.53 0.55
N ARG A 371 10.64 -14.60 1.28
CA ARG A 371 10.66 -15.96 0.75
C ARG A 371 9.48 -16.30 -0.16
N VAL A 372 8.43 -15.49 -0.14
CA VAL A 372 7.21 -15.72 -0.94
C VAL A 372 7.26 -14.91 -2.24
N TYR A 373 7.45 -13.61 -2.14
CA TYR A 373 7.36 -12.71 -3.31
C TYR A 373 8.73 -12.45 -3.97
N GLY A 374 9.84 -12.66 -3.27
CA GLY A 374 11.18 -12.54 -3.87
C GLY A 374 11.39 -13.46 -5.08
N PRO A 375 11.10 -14.76 -5.00
CA PRO A 375 11.13 -15.66 -6.16
C PRO A 375 10.13 -15.27 -7.27
N GLN A 376 8.96 -14.73 -6.89
CA GLN A 376 7.94 -14.28 -7.86
C GLN A 376 8.42 -13.06 -8.64
N ALA A 377 9.01 -12.06 -7.98
CA ALA A 377 9.60 -10.90 -8.64
C ALA A 377 10.74 -11.30 -9.60
N ALA A 378 11.55 -12.30 -9.24
CA ALA A 378 12.60 -12.80 -10.12
C ALA A 378 12.02 -13.50 -11.38
N ALA A 379 10.96 -14.29 -11.22
CA ALA A 379 10.26 -14.92 -12.34
C ALA A 379 9.61 -13.87 -13.26
N ALA A 380 8.92 -12.88 -12.70
CA ALA A 380 8.33 -11.76 -13.44
C ALA A 380 9.37 -11.00 -14.25
N ALA A 381 10.57 -10.76 -13.69
CA ALA A 381 11.66 -10.11 -14.38
C ALA A 381 12.17 -10.93 -15.59
N GLN A 382 12.25 -12.27 -15.46
CA GLN A 382 12.61 -13.16 -16.57
C GLN A 382 11.56 -13.16 -17.67
N ASP A 383 10.27 -13.19 -17.31
CA ASP A 383 9.18 -13.14 -18.28
C ASP A 383 9.19 -11.80 -19.04
N ALA A 384 9.37 -10.67 -18.35
CA ALA A 384 9.48 -9.35 -18.95
C ALA A 384 10.69 -9.25 -19.90
N GLN A 385 11.85 -9.76 -19.49
CA GLN A 385 13.05 -9.79 -20.32
C GLN A 385 12.83 -10.66 -21.58
N SER A 386 12.23 -11.82 -21.42
CA SER A 386 11.91 -12.74 -22.53
C SER A 386 10.93 -12.12 -23.52
N ALA A 387 10.04 -11.25 -23.06
CA ALA A 387 9.10 -10.50 -23.88
C ALA A 387 9.74 -9.28 -24.60
N GLY A 388 10.99 -8.93 -24.29
CA GLY A 388 11.75 -7.85 -24.94
C GLY A 388 11.83 -6.55 -24.14
N MET A 389 11.33 -6.49 -22.89
CA MET A 389 11.47 -5.33 -22.04
C MET A 389 12.93 -5.18 -21.56
N ARG A 390 13.38 -3.94 -21.39
CA ARG A 390 14.62 -3.66 -20.65
C ARG A 390 14.35 -3.85 -19.17
N THR A 391 15.01 -4.81 -18.53
CA THR A 391 14.77 -5.10 -17.11
C THR A 391 15.88 -4.59 -16.22
N ARG A 392 15.52 -4.20 -14.99
CA ARG A 392 16.42 -3.92 -13.86
C ARG A 392 15.88 -4.61 -12.63
N SER A 393 16.69 -5.41 -11.96
CA SER A 393 16.27 -6.17 -10.79
C SER A 393 17.20 -5.91 -9.61
N PHE A 394 16.64 -5.74 -8.41
CA PHE A 394 17.40 -5.48 -7.18
C PHE A 394 16.82 -6.32 -6.03
N VAL A 395 17.72 -6.96 -5.29
CA VAL A 395 17.36 -7.69 -4.06
C VAL A 395 18.01 -7.00 -2.87
N GLY A 396 17.19 -6.54 -1.93
CA GLY A 396 17.63 -5.88 -0.70
C GLY A 396 18.10 -6.90 0.33
N ASN A 397 19.39 -6.84 0.73
CA ASN A 397 19.89 -7.71 1.76
C ASN A 397 19.28 -7.39 3.13
N GLY A 398 18.74 -8.38 3.82
CA GLY A 398 18.07 -8.22 5.12
C GLY A 398 16.67 -7.57 5.03
N VAL A 399 16.16 -7.31 3.84
CA VAL A 399 14.84 -6.72 3.59
C VAL A 399 13.78 -7.84 3.54
N GLY A 400 12.68 -7.67 4.25
CA GLY A 400 11.50 -8.56 4.23
C GLY A 400 10.48 -8.13 3.18
N HIS A 401 9.19 -8.44 3.43
CA HIS A 401 8.08 -8.05 2.54
C HIS A 401 7.33 -6.80 3.00
N ARG A 402 7.52 -6.32 4.24
CA ARG A 402 6.74 -5.23 4.84
C ARG A 402 7.15 -3.85 4.31
N GLY A 403 6.95 -2.80 5.08
CA GLY A 403 7.29 -1.43 4.71
C GLY A 403 8.76 -1.21 4.35
N ASP A 404 9.67 -2.08 4.83
CA ASP A 404 11.08 -2.10 4.43
C ASP A 404 11.28 -2.47 2.95
N ALA A 405 10.42 -3.35 2.40
CA ALA A 405 10.41 -3.63 0.96
C ALA A 405 9.99 -2.42 0.12
N LEU A 406 8.94 -1.71 0.57
CA LEU A 406 8.52 -0.47 -0.08
C LEU A 406 9.63 0.59 -0.02
N ASP A 407 10.22 0.81 1.16
CA ASP A 407 11.34 1.74 1.35
C ASP A 407 12.55 1.40 0.47
N PHE A 408 12.89 0.13 0.37
CA PHE A 408 13.96 -0.33 -0.51
C PHE A 408 13.61 -0.13 -1.99
N GLY A 409 12.39 -0.52 -2.37
CA GLY A 409 11.91 -0.46 -3.74
C GLY A 409 11.88 0.96 -4.29
N VAL A 410 11.33 1.92 -3.54
CA VAL A 410 11.29 3.32 -3.99
C VAL A 410 12.69 3.93 -4.07
N ARG A 411 13.58 3.63 -3.12
CA ARG A 411 14.99 4.10 -3.16
C ARG A 411 15.77 3.55 -4.34
N LYS A 412 15.48 2.34 -4.81
CA LYS A 412 16.15 1.73 -5.96
C LYS A 412 15.47 2.04 -7.28
N GLY A 413 14.15 2.06 -7.29
CA GLY A 413 13.36 2.22 -8.51
C GLY A 413 13.21 3.67 -8.96
N LEU A 414 12.86 4.60 -8.06
CA LEU A 414 12.59 5.98 -8.45
C LEU A 414 13.78 6.68 -9.15
N PRO A 415 15.05 6.53 -8.70
CA PRO A 415 16.18 7.15 -9.42
C PRO A 415 16.31 6.68 -10.87
N LEU A 416 15.90 5.45 -11.20
CA LEU A 416 15.97 4.92 -12.56
C LEU A 416 14.95 5.55 -13.52
N LEU A 417 13.89 6.15 -12.98
CA LEU A 417 12.91 6.89 -13.76
C LEU A 417 13.48 8.22 -14.28
N TYR A 418 14.40 8.84 -13.55
CA TYR A 418 14.88 10.20 -13.85
C TYR A 418 15.54 10.34 -15.23
N PRO A 419 16.53 9.51 -15.61
CA PRO A 419 17.07 9.57 -16.97
C PRO A 419 16.03 9.17 -18.03
N ARG A 420 15.13 8.22 -17.71
CA ARG A 420 14.06 7.82 -18.61
C ARG A 420 13.07 8.96 -18.88
N PHE A 421 12.78 9.74 -17.87
CA PHE A 421 11.86 10.89 -17.89
C PHE A 421 12.54 12.21 -18.29
N GLY A 422 13.77 12.17 -18.75
CA GLY A 422 14.50 13.39 -19.11
C GLY A 422 14.64 14.40 -17.95
N LEU A 423 14.62 13.94 -16.70
CA LEU A 423 14.82 14.76 -15.50
C LEU A 423 16.28 14.87 -15.09
N THR A 424 17.12 13.95 -15.56
CA THR A 424 18.59 13.95 -15.45
C THR A 424 19.22 13.60 -16.78
N ALA A 425 20.54 13.85 -16.91
CA ALA A 425 21.32 13.25 -17.98
C ALA A 425 21.23 11.71 -17.93
N PRO A 426 21.34 11.02 -19.08
CA PRO A 426 21.34 9.55 -19.16
C PRO A 426 22.45 8.89 -18.34
#